data_b8b810796fdb0e09f2a515d224773793
#
_entry.id   b8b810796fdb0e09f2a515d224773793
#
_cell.length_a   1.000
_cell.length_b   1.000
_cell.length_c   1.000
_cell.angle_alpha   90.00
_cell.angle_beta   90.00
_cell.angle_gamma   90.00
#
_symmetry.space_group_name_H-M   'P 1'
#
loop_
_entity.id
_entity.type
_entity.pdbx_description
1 polymer ?
#
loop_
_entity_poly.entity_id
_entity_poly.type
_entity_poly.pdbx_seq_one_letter_code
_entity_poly.pdbx_strand_id
1 'polypeptide(L)'
;RGWCHNKSAKIIVGNTGTNKDAQLKDKWLYSIKADNNRVFHHYSTLVKQRKISRGEYEYYQEKIKINEEMGGLFIPQPSELPTNIICNNSGKNVVGYVGVSMNVAKYRIFISADDICYRFPDGYCQEFRGWADSYMDLYVMGYAIAYPLMVGYAWVSGGCTDVRYLGASLEKPSFWPVEINLF
;
A
#
# COMPACT_ATOMS: atom_id res chain seq x y z
N ARG A 1 0.10 -16.18 11.48
CA ARG A 1 -0.04 -15.65 10.11
C ARG A 1 -1.33 -14.86 9.99
N GLY A 2 -1.38 -13.85 9.14
CA GLY A 2 -2.57 -13.02 8.95
C GLY A 2 -2.53 -12.24 7.65
N TRP A 3 -3.59 -11.53 7.39
CA TRP A 3 -3.86 -10.80 6.15
C TRP A 3 -3.83 -9.30 6.41
N CYS A 4 -2.93 -8.58 5.75
CA CYS A 4 -2.88 -7.13 5.79
C CYS A 4 -3.44 -6.55 4.50
N HIS A 5 -4.22 -5.48 4.63
CA HIS A 5 -4.78 -4.75 3.50
C HIS A 5 -4.28 -3.31 3.50
N ASN A 6 -3.87 -2.82 2.35
CA ASN A 6 -3.48 -1.43 2.18
C ASN A 6 -4.02 -0.87 0.86
N LYS A 7 -4.22 0.44 0.79
CA LYS A 7 -4.61 1.16 -0.43
C LYS A 7 -3.50 2.12 -0.82
N SER A 8 -3.17 2.14 -2.11
CA SER A 8 -2.28 3.18 -2.63
C SER A 8 -3.00 4.53 -2.62
N ALA A 9 -2.34 5.53 -2.08
CA ALA A 9 -2.78 6.93 -2.18
C ALA A 9 -2.27 7.61 -3.47
N LYS A 10 -1.35 6.95 -4.20
CA LYS A 10 -0.74 7.51 -5.40
C LYS A 10 -1.73 7.46 -6.57
N ILE A 11 -1.94 8.61 -7.20
CA ILE A 11 -2.71 8.73 -8.43
C ILE A 11 -1.74 8.53 -9.61
N ILE A 12 -2.10 7.64 -10.53
CA ILE A 12 -1.32 7.35 -11.72
C ILE A 12 -2.20 7.63 -12.92
N VAL A 13 -1.77 8.55 -13.77
CA VAL A 13 -2.45 8.88 -15.02
C VAL A 13 -1.57 8.62 -16.22
N GLY A 14 -2.15 8.35 -17.35
CA GLY A 14 -1.44 8.14 -18.60
C GLY A 14 -2.22 8.71 -19.77
N ASN A 15 -1.51 9.25 -20.75
CA ASN A 15 -2.08 9.78 -21.98
C ASN A 15 -1.85 8.76 -23.11
N THR A 16 -2.94 8.42 -23.82
CA THR A 16 -2.90 7.55 -24.99
C THR A 16 -2.92 8.31 -26.31
N GLY A 17 -3.16 9.62 -26.27
CA GLY A 17 -3.33 10.47 -27.47
C GLY A 17 -2.08 10.60 -28.35
N THR A 18 -0.89 10.30 -27.80
CA THR A 18 0.37 10.32 -28.55
C THR A 18 0.72 8.97 -29.20
N ASN A 19 0.02 7.91 -28.84
CA ASN A 19 0.29 6.57 -29.33
C ASN A 19 -0.65 6.21 -30.49
N LYS A 20 -0.08 5.72 -31.60
CA LYS A 20 -0.84 5.35 -32.81
C LYS A 20 -1.99 4.34 -32.51
N ASP A 21 -1.76 3.44 -31.55
CA ASP A 21 -2.71 2.38 -31.18
C ASP A 21 -3.63 2.78 -30.01
N ALA A 22 -3.58 4.03 -29.54
CA ALA A 22 -4.28 4.52 -28.34
C ALA A 22 -4.14 3.59 -27.12
N GLN A 23 -3.00 2.92 -26.99
CA GLN A 23 -2.68 1.99 -25.90
C GLN A 23 -1.48 2.47 -25.10
N LEU A 24 -1.55 2.28 -23.79
CA LEU A 24 -0.40 2.40 -22.89
C LEU A 24 0.15 1.00 -22.64
N LYS A 25 1.39 0.75 -23.09
CA LYS A 25 2.11 -0.50 -22.82
C LYS A 25 3.13 -0.23 -21.72
N ASP A 26 3.34 -1.22 -20.87
CA ASP A 26 4.40 -1.25 -19.84
C ASP A 26 4.42 -0.02 -18.92
N LYS A 27 3.24 0.51 -18.59
CA LYS A 27 3.14 1.63 -17.65
C LYS A 27 3.56 1.17 -16.26
N TRP A 28 4.70 1.72 -15.78
CA TRP A 28 5.15 1.48 -14.42
C TRP A 28 4.13 2.03 -13.39
N LEU A 29 3.77 1.22 -12.43
CA LEU A 29 2.81 1.59 -11.37
C LEU A 29 3.54 1.89 -10.06
N TYR A 30 4.26 0.92 -9.54
CA TYR A 30 5.06 1.04 -8.33
C TYR A 30 6.01 -0.15 -8.20
N SER A 31 7.01 -0.04 -7.31
CA SER A 31 7.88 -1.14 -6.95
C SER A 31 7.74 -1.50 -5.47
N ILE A 32 7.97 -2.76 -5.16
CA ILE A 32 8.08 -3.25 -3.80
C ILE A 32 9.47 -3.85 -3.69
N LYS A 33 10.21 -3.46 -2.66
CA LYS A 33 11.53 -4.06 -2.39
C LYS A 33 11.36 -5.53 -2.00
N ALA A 34 12.30 -6.37 -2.40
CA ALA A 34 12.24 -7.81 -2.12
C ALA A 34 12.35 -8.15 -0.62
N ASP A 35 12.88 -7.25 0.20
CA ASP A 35 12.97 -7.36 1.65
C ASP A 35 11.73 -6.83 2.39
N ASN A 36 10.68 -6.44 1.66
CA ASN A 36 9.47 -5.90 2.26
C ASN A 36 8.57 -7.02 2.79
N ASN A 37 8.06 -6.85 4.01
CA ASN A 37 7.16 -7.81 4.67
C ASN A 37 5.89 -8.14 3.88
N ARG A 38 5.49 -7.29 2.93
CA ARG A 38 4.32 -7.50 2.06
C ARG A 38 4.48 -8.71 1.15
N VAL A 39 5.71 -9.04 0.76
CA VAL A 39 6.03 -10.14 -0.16
C VAL A 39 6.61 -11.35 0.56
N PHE A 40 6.55 -11.37 1.87
CA PHE A 40 7.12 -12.42 2.73
C PHE A 40 6.55 -13.83 2.44
N HIS A 41 5.28 -13.93 2.12
CA HIS A 41 4.63 -15.20 1.76
C HIS A 41 3.94 -15.07 0.41
N HIS A 42 2.83 -14.39 0.41
CA HIS A 42 2.01 -14.19 -0.76
C HIS A 42 1.54 -12.74 -0.80
N TYR A 43 1.59 -12.16 -1.95
CA TYR A 43 1.15 -10.81 -2.20
C TYR A 43 0.09 -10.77 -3.29
N SER A 44 -0.92 -9.95 -3.13
CA SER A 44 -1.89 -9.70 -4.18
C SER A 44 -2.14 -8.21 -4.33
N THR A 45 -2.16 -7.76 -5.57
CA THR A 45 -2.53 -6.38 -5.90
C THR A 45 -3.73 -6.35 -6.82
N LEU A 46 -4.68 -5.44 -6.53
CA LEU A 46 -5.80 -5.15 -7.38
C LEU A 46 -5.56 -3.83 -8.12
N VAL A 47 -5.31 -3.93 -9.40
CA VAL A 47 -5.21 -2.76 -10.29
C VAL A 47 -6.60 -2.42 -10.82
N LYS A 48 -7.03 -1.18 -10.63
CA LYS A 48 -8.26 -0.64 -11.21
C LYS A 48 -7.88 0.43 -12.22
N GLN A 49 -8.29 0.23 -13.45
CA GLN A 49 -8.03 1.15 -14.55
C GLN A 49 -9.34 1.64 -15.11
N ARG A 50 -9.44 2.94 -15.33
CA ARG A 50 -10.61 3.54 -16.00
C ARG A 50 -10.18 4.54 -17.07
N LYS A 51 -11.01 4.67 -18.08
CA LYS A 51 -10.88 5.75 -19.06
C LYS A 51 -11.42 7.03 -18.45
N ILE A 52 -10.75 8.13 -18.68
CA ILE A 52 -11.13 9.45 -18.20
C ILE A 52 -11.17 10.44 -19.34
N SER A 53 -11.92 11.52 -19.20
CA SER A 53 -11.96 12.61 -20.16
C SER A 53 -10.64 13.40 -20.16
N ARG A 54 -10.42 14.18 -21.21
CA ARG A 54 -9.25 15.06 -21.28
C ARG A 54 -9.20 16.05 -20.12
N GLY A 55 -10.32 16.69 -19.80
CA GLY A 55 -10.37 17.65 -18.69
C GLY A 55 -10.10 17.00 -17.33
N GLU A 56 -10.59 15.76 -17.12
CA GLU A 56 -10.28 14.99 -15.90
C GLU A 56 -8.80 14.60 -15.85
N TYR A 57 -8.20 14.28 -16.98
CA TYR A 57 -6.76 14.00 -17.07
C TYR A 57 -5.92 15.24 -16.71
N GLU A 58 -6.25 16.41 -17.26
CA GLU A 58 -5.60 17.69 -16.96
C GLU A 58 -5.73 18.04 -15.47
N TYR A 59 -6.91 17.85 -14.87
CA TYR A 59 -7.12 18.02 -13.43
C TYR A 59 -6.21 17.13 -12.59
N TYR A 60 -6.11 15.85 -12.91
CA TYR A 60 -5.24 14.93 -12.14
C TYR A 60 -3.76 15.21 -12.38
N GLN A 61 -3.34 15.65 -13.55
CA GLN A 61 -1.97 16.06 -13.80
C GLN A 61 -1.56 17.25 -12.93
N GLU A 62 -2.38 18.31 -12.88
CA GLU A 62 -2.10 19.46 -12.02
C GLU A 62 -2.11 19.07 -10.53
N LYS A 63 -3.04 18.21 -10.13
CA LYS A 63 -3.09 17.71 -8.75
C LYS A 63 -1.84 16.91 -8.36
N ILE A 64 -1.30 16.09 -9.26
CA ILE A 64 -0.05 15.34 -9.02
C ILE A 64 1.12 16.33 -8.89
N LYS A 65 1.21 17.28 -9.81
CA LYS A 65 2.25 18.32 -9.82
C LYS A 65 2.27 19.11 -8.51
N ILE A 66 1.12 19.63 -8.08
CA ILE A 66 0.99 20.33 -6.80
C ILE A 66 1.45 19.46 -5.63
N ASN A 67 1.05 18.18 -5.58
CA ASN A 67 1.45 17.28 -4.49
C ASN A 67 2.96 16.96 -4.49
N GLU A 68 3.59 16.89 -5.65
CA GLU A 68 5.04 16.67 -5.78
C GLU A 68 5.84 17.91 -5.41
N GLU A 69 5.34 19.09 -5.75
CA GLU A 69 5.98 20.39 -5.46
C GLU A 69 5.83 20.79 -3.98
N MET A 70 4.77 20.36 -3.28
CA MET A 70 4.57 20.67 -1.84
C MET A 70 5.66 20.10 -0.91
N GLY A 71 6.56 19.23 -1.41
CA GLY A 71 7.74 18.74 -0.69
C GLY A 71 8.97 19.64 -0.79
N GLY A 72 8.93 20.73 -1.57
CA GLY A 72 10.06 21.63 -1.79
C GLY A 72 10.03 22.89 -0.93
N LEU A 73 11.23 23.44 -0.62
CA LEU A 73 11.41 24.67 0.18
C LEU A 73 10.88 25.93 -0.52
N PHE A 74 10.69 25.89 -1.84
CA PHE A 74 10.12 26.94 -2.67
C PHE A 74 8.81 26.43 -3.28
N ILE A 75 7.69 26.78 -2.68
CA ILE A 75 6.36 26.47 -3.20
C ILE A 75 6.03 27.56 -4.23
N PRO A 76 6.03 27.29 -5.54
CA PRO A 76 5.38 28.20 -6.47
C PRO A 76 3.90 28.30 -6.10
N GLN A 77 3.34 29.49 -6.27
CA GLN A 77 1.92 29.72 -5.99
C GLN A 77 1.10 28.63 -6.69
N PRO A 78 0.27 27.88 -5.96
CA PRO A 78 -0.47 26.77 -6.56
C PRO A 78 -1.31 27.29 -7.72
N SER A 79 -1.09 26.72 -8.91
CA SER A 79 -1.96 26.99 -10.06
C SER A 79 -3.38 26.57 -9.69
N GLU A 80 -4.38 27.35 -10.10
CA GLU A 80 -5.77 26.99 -9.86
C GLU A 80 -6.07 25.65 -10.53
N LEU A 81 -6.55 24.68 -9.75
CA LEU A 81 -6.97 23.38 -10.29
C LEU A 81 -8.13 23.57 -11.26
N PRO A 82 -8.06 23.03 -12.48
CA PRO A 82 -9.18 23.07 -13.40
C PRO A 82 -10.41 22.40 -12.76
N THR A 83 -11.55 23.05 -12.82
CA THR A 83 -12.81 22.55 -12.26
C THR A 83 -13.91 22.59 -13.31
N ASN A 84 -14.83 21.63 -13.25
CA ASN A 84 -16.09 21.66 -14.03
C ASN A 84 -17.30 21.86 -13.12
N ILE A 85 -17.07 22.29 -11.89
CA ILE A 85 -18.11 22.57 -10.90
C ILE A 85 -18.27 24.09 -10.76
N ILE A 86 -19.51 24.59 -10.85
CA ILE A 86 -19.83 25.98 -10.68
C ILE A 86 -20.62 26.15 -9.39
N CYS A 87 -20.23 27.11 -8.57
CA CYS A 87 -21.01 27.50 -7.40
C CYS A 87 -21.98 28.65 -7.77
N ASN A 88 -23.24 28.44 -7.50
CA ASN A 88 -24.25 29.50 -7.74
C ASN A 88 -24.17 30.66 -6.73
N ASN A 89 -23.40 30.51 -5.68
CA ASN A 89 -23.21 31.54 -4.66
C ASN A 89 -21.95 32.35 -4.99
N SER A 90 -22.10 33.59 -5.42
CA SER A 90 -21.00 34.48 -5.78
C SER A 90 -20.03 34.68 -4.61
N GLY A 91 -18.73 34.43 -4.86
CA GLY A 91 -17.66 34.61 -3.89
C GLY A 91 -17.11 33.32 -3.26
N LYS A 92 -17.60 32.14 -3.65
CA LYS A 92 -17.02 30.87 -3.22
C LYS A 92 -16.36 30.13 -4.38
N ASN A 93 -15.06 29.87 -4.27
CA ASN A 93 -14.34 29.03 -5.22
C ASN A 93 -14.61 27.56 -4.89
N VAL A 94 -14.97 26.78 -5.90
CA VAL A 94 -15.16 25.32 -5.78
C VAL A 94 -13.96 24.62 -6.36
N VAL A 95 -13.36 23.72 -5.59
CA VAL A 95 -12.24 22.89 -6.01
C VAL A 95 -12.72 21.46 -6.20
N GLY A 96 -12.45 20.89 -7.36
CA GLY A 96 -12.79 19.51 -7.65
C GLY A 96 -13.15 19.32 -9.11
N TYR A 97 -13.29 18.06 -9.51
CA TYR A 97 -13.69 17.68 -10.86
C TYR A 97 -14.65 16.48 -10.79
N VAL A 98 -15.80 16.60 -11.44
CA VAL A 98 -16.76 15.50 -11.56
C VAL A 98 -16.51 14.79 -12.88
N GLY A 99 -15.97 13.59 -12.80
CA GLY A 99 -15.72 12.72 -13.95
C GLY A 99 -16.69 11.55 -13.99
N VAL A 100 -17.09 11.14 -15.21
CA VAL A 100 -17.91 9.95 -15.45
C VAL A 100 -17.11 8.95 -16.28
N SER A 101 -17.10 7.70 -15.87
CA SER A 101 -16.44 6.61 -16.59
C SER A 101 -17.35 5.40 -16.67
N MET A 102 -17.61 4.90 -17.86
CA MET A 102 -18.46 3.73 -18.07
C MET A 102 -17.71 2.39 -17.89
N ASN A 103 -16.40 2.39 -18.13
CA ASN A 103 -15.60 1.16 -18.14
C ASN A 103 -14.50 1.24 -17.07
N VAL A 104 -14.60 0.33 -16.09
CA VAL A 104 -13.55 0.09 -15.10
C VAL A 104 -13.02 -1.32 -15.30
N ALA A 105 -11.81 -1.43 -15.82
CA ALA A 105 -11.10 -2.71 -15.85
C ALA A 105 -10.48 -2.99 -14.48
N LYS A 106 -10.61 -4.22 -14.02
CA LYS A 106 -10.06 -4.68 -12.73
C LYS A 106 -9.18 -5.89 -13.00
N TYR A 107 -7.93 -5.79 -12.63
CA TYR A 107 -6.95 -6.87 -12.75
C TYR A 107 -6.40 -7.19 -11.37
N ARG A 108 -6.45 -8.46 -11.00
CA ARG A 108 -5.84 -8.93 -9.77
C ARG A 108 -4.64 -9.81 -10.11
N ILE A 109 -3.51 -9.45 -9.54
CA ILE A 109 -2.24 -10.15 -9.71
C ILE A 109 -1.90 -10.80 -8.37
N PHE A 110 -1.43 -12.05 -8.42
CA PHE A 110 -0.93 -12.78 -7.27
C PHE A 110 0.56 -13.05 -7.49
N ILE A 111 1.35 -12.90 -6.43
CA ILE A 111 2.79 -13.13 -6.43
C ILE A 111 3.08 -13.98 -5.20
N SER A 112 3.80 -15.09 -5.38
CA SER A 112 4.35 -15.88 -4.29
C SER A 112 5.77 -15.42 -3.95
N ALA A 113 6.20 -15.65 -2.71
CA ALA A 113 7.60 -15.45 -2.33
C ALA A 113 8.54 -16.34 -3.14
N ASP A 114 8.06 -17.51 -3.60
CA ASP A 114 8.81 -18.45 -4.46
C ASP A 114 9.08 -17.89 -5.87
N ASP A 115 8.23 -16.94 -6.32
CA ASP A 115 8.36 -16.30 -7.64
C ASP A 115 9.43 -15.19 -7.65
N ILE A 116 9.94 -14.80 -6.47
CA ILE A 116 10.88 -13.69 -6.29
C ILE A 116 12.03 -14.13 -5.38
N CYS A 117 13.22 -13.54 -5.59
CA CYS A 117 14.34 -13.72 -4.66
C CYS A 117 14.08 -12.93 -3.37
N TYR A 118 13.24 -13.44 -2.50
CA TYR A 118 12.94 -12.82 -1.22
C TYR A 118 14.16 -12.86 -0.30
N ARG A 119 14.43 -11.74 0.37
CA ARG A 119 15.42 -11.65 1.44
C ARG A 119 14.74 -11.29 2.74
N PHE A 120 14.96 -12.08 3.76
CA PHE A 120 14.53 -11.73 5.12
C PHE A 120 15.26 -10.45 5.54
N PRO A 121 14.54 -9.44 6.05
CA PRO A 121 15.18 -8.28 6.66
C PRO A 121 16.05 -8.74 7.83
N ASP A 122 17.28 -8.25 7.89
CA ASP A 122 18.16 -8.50 9.03
C ASP A 122 17.49 -8.00 10.31
N GLY A 123 17.49 -8.83 11.34
CA GLY A 123 16.89 -8.51 12.64
C GLY A 123 15.37 -8.61 12.74
N TYR A 124 14.69 -9.10 11.68
CA TYR A 124 13.26 -9.37 11.75
C TYR A 124 12.99 -10.53 12.71
N CYS A 125 12.15 -10.30 13.72
CA CYS A 125 11.80 -11.27 14.76
C CYS A 125 13.02 -11.80 15.55
N GLN A 126 13.98 -10.95 15.88
CA GLN A 126 15.06 -11.33 16.78
C GLN A 126 14.52 -11.84 18.11
N GLU A 127 15.02 -13.00 18.54
CA GLU A 127 14.73 -13.56 19.85
C GLU A 127 15.55 -12.85 20.91
N PHE A 128 14.90 -12.49 21.99
CA PHE A 128 15.55 -12.09 23.23
C PHE A 128 15.39 -13.21 24.26
N ARG A 129 16.48 -13.69 24.83
CA ARG A 129 16.50 -14.69 25.90
C ARG A 129 16.85 -13.99 27.20
N GLY A 130 15.81 -13.60 27.94
CA GLY A 130 15.97 -12.91 29.24
C GLY A 130 15.69 -13.81 30.42
N TRP A 131 16.29 -13.46 31.58
CA TRP A 131 15.99 -14.06 32.88
C TRP A 131 14.66 -13.53 33.44
N ALA A 132 14.07 -14.25 34.38
CA ALA A 132 12.77 -13.98 34.97
C ALA A 132 12.58 -12.56 35.52
N ASP A 133 13.64 -11.92 35.98
CA ASP A 133 13.59 -10.61 36.65
C ASP A 133 13.25 -9.43 35.69
N SER A 134 13.29 -9.65 34.38
CA SER A 134 13.01 -8.64 33.36
C SER A 134 11.71 -8.86 32.58
N TYR A 135 10.85 -9.81 32.98
CA TYR A 135 9.65 -10.15 32.22
C TYR A 135 8.67 -8.99 32.08
N MET A 136 8.49 -8.22 33.14
CA MET A 136 7.58 -7.07 33.10
C MET A 136 8.13 -5.97 32.20
N ASP A 137 9.42 -5.72 32.19
CA ASP A 137 10.06 -4.73 31.34
C ASP A 137 9.93 -5.11 29.88
N LEU A 138 10.17 -6.40 29.54
CA LEU A 138 9.98 -6.90 28.18
C LEU A 138 8.53 -6.78 27.71
N TYR A 139 7.58 -7.10 28.57
CA TYR A 139 6.16 -6.96 28.26
C TYR A 139 5.77 -5.49 27.99
N VAL A 140 6.23 -4.56 28.85
CA VAL A 140 5.99 -3.13 28.68
C VAL A 140 6.64 -2.60 27.40
N MET A 141 7.78 -3.14 26.99
CA MET A 141 8.45 -2.83 25.72
C MET A 141 7.75 -3.43 24.48
N GLY A 142 6.66 -4.17 24.67
CA GLY A 142 5.89 -4.76 23.55
C GLY A 142 6.42 -6.11 23.07
N TYR A 143 7.24 -6.79 23.88
CA TYR A 143 7.65 -8.17 23.60
C TYR A 143 6.59 -9.15 24.10
N ALA A 144 6.49 -10.28 23.42
CA ALA A 144 5.61 -11.40 23.79
C ALA A 144 6.41 -12.71 23.86
N ILE A 145 5.93 -13.62 24.69
CA ILE A 145 6.51 -14.97 24.81
C ILE A 145 6.27 -15.74 23.51
N ALA A 146 7.33 -16.19 22.88
CA ALA A 146 7.27 -17.02 21.67
C ALA A 146 7.11 -18.50 22.03
N TYR A 147 7.98 -19.02 22.90
CA TYR A 147 7.97 -20.41 23.36
C TYR A 147 8.77 -20.57 24.66
N PRO A 148 8.50 -21.63 25.47
CA PRO A 148 9.28 -21.92 26.65
C PRO A 148 10.66 -22.51 26.28
N LEU A 149 11.64 -22.18 27.08
CA LEU A 149 12.99 -22.79 27.05
C LEU A 149 13.15 -23.75 28.24
N MET A 150 14.26 -24.50 28.29
CA MET A 150 14.57 -25.31 29.46
C MET A 150 14.71 -24.45 30.74
N VAL A 151 15.18 -23.19 30.58
CA VAL A 151 15.22 -22.19 31.66
C VAL A 151 14.70 -20.87 31.07
N GLY A 152 13.54 -20.43 31.55
CA GLY A 152 12.89 -19.16 31.12
C GLY A 152 12.08 -19.27 29.83
N TYR A 153 12.02 -18.18 29.12
CA TYR A 153 11.22 -18.05 27.90
C TYR A 153 11.99 -17.31 26.79
N ALA A 154 11.72 -17.66 25.56
CA ALA A 154 12.12 -16.89 24.41
C ALA A 154 11.08 -15.78 24.16
N TRP A 155 11.54 -14.56 24.03
CA TRP A 155 10.73 -13.38 23.77
C TRP A 155 11.01 -12.83 22.39
N VAL A 156 9.98 -12.39 21.71
CA VAL A 156 10.10 -11.70 20.42
C VAL A 156 9.16 -10.50 20.41
N SER A 157 9.34 -9.60 19.45
CA SER A 157 8.36 -8.51 19.25
C SER A 157 6.93 -9.06 19.12
N GLY A 158 5.95 -8.42 19.74
CA GLY A 158 4.55 -8.86 19.74
C GLY A 158 4.00 -9.12 18.33
N GLY A 159 4.39 -8.30 17.34
CA GLY A 159 4.02 -8.52 15.94
C GLY A 159 4.57 -9.81 15.31
N CYS A 160 5.59 -10.44 15.93
CA CYS A 160 6.13 -11.72 15.48
C CYS A 160 5.39 -12.93 16.03
N THR A 161 4.67 -12.77 17.14
CA THR A 161 3.83 -13.83 17.72
C THR A 161 2.41 -13.75 17.20
N ASP A 162 1.86 -12.54 17.14
CA ASP A 162 0.49 -12.31 16.70
C ASP A 162 0.44 -11.14 15.71
N VAL A 163 0.18 -11.43 14.47
CA VAL A 163 0.12 -10.46 13.37
C VAL A 163 -0.99 -9.41 13.54
N ARG A 164 -1.96 -9.63 14.45
CA ARG A 164 -2.99 -8.66 14.79
C ARG A 164 -2.41 -7.39 15.41
N TYR A 165 -1.29 -7.49 16.11
CA TYR A 165 -0.54 -6.32 16.60
C TYR A 165 -0.06 -5.39 15.47
N LEU A 166 0.10 -5.95 14.25
CA LEU A 166 0.44 -5.20 13.04
C LEU A 166 -0.79 -4.78 12.23
N GLY A 167 -1.99 -4.93 12.79
CA GLY A 167 -3.25 -4.59 12.13
C GLY A 167 -3.71 -5.62 11.09
N ALA A 168 -3.20 -6.86 11.15
CA ALA A 168 -3.62 -7.94 10.26
C ALA A 168 -4.92 -8.59 10.72
N SER A 169 -5.72 -9.10 9.77
CA SER A 169 -6.87 -9.96 10.00
C SER A 169 -6.45 -11.44 9.96
N LEU A 170 -7.10 -12.27 10.76
CA LEU A 170 -6.98 -13.73 10.66
C LEU A 170 -7.90 -14.31 9.58
N GLU A 171 -8.90 -13.54 9.14
CA GLU A 171 -9.84 -13.98 8.12
C GLU A 171 -9.20 -13.91 6.74
N LYS A 172 -9.25 -15.03 6.02
CA LYS A 172 -8.80 -15.13 4.63
C LYS A 172 -9.70 -14.29 3.73
N PRO A 173 -9.15 -13.38 2.91
CA PRO A 173 -9.95 -12.65 1.94
C PRO A 173 -10.64 -13.59 0.93
N SER A 174 -11.90 -13.34 0.62
CA SER A 174 -12.72 -14.18 -0.27
C SER A 174 -12.18 -14.32 -1.70
N PHE A 175 -11.40 -13.32 -2.14
CA PHE A 175 -10.79 -13.33 -3.46
C PHE A 175 -9.51 -14.18 -3.55
N TRP A 176 -9.01 -14.71 -2.44
CA TRP A 176 -7.77 -15.48 -2.41
C TRP A 176 -8.01 -16.92 -2.86
N PRO A 177 -7.18 -17.49 -3.78
CA PRO A 177 -7.35 -18.86 -4.23
C PRO A 177 -7.37 -19.86 -3.06
N VAL A 178 -8.16 -20.92 -3.20
CA VAL A 178 -8.32 -21.93 -2.14
C VAL A 178 -7.05 -22.74 -1.93
N GLU A 179 -6.27 -22.94 -2.98
CA GLU A 179 -5.15 -23.89 -3.04
C GLU A 179 -3.83 -23.39 -2.42
N ILE A 180 -3.80 -22.17 -1.88
CA ILE A 180 -2.60 -21.70 -1.19
C ILE A 180 -2.59 -22.26 0.22
N ASN A 181 -1.99 -23.43 0.36
CA ASN A 181 -1.66 -24.01 1.66
C ASN A 181 -0.63 -23.12 2.34
N LEU A 182 -1.05 -22.44 3.40
CA LEU A 182 -0.18 -21.62 4.25
C LEU A 182 0.53 -22.52 5.29
N PHE A 183 1.36 -23.46 4.84
CA PHE A 183 2.22 -24.23 5.74
C PHE A 183 3.61 -23.60 5.84
#